data_c9844578ed790b8b4b8782336e722542
#
_entry.id   c9844578ed790b8b4b8782336e722542
#
_cell.length_a   1.000
_cell.length_b   1.000
_cell.length_c   1.000
_cell.angle_alpha   90.00
_cell.angle_beta   90.00
_cell.angle_gamma   90.00
#
_symmetry.space_group_name_H-M   'P 1'
#
loop_
_entity.id
_entity.type
_entity.pdbx_description
1 polymer ?
#
loop_
_entity_poly.entity_id
_entity_poly.type
_entity_poly.pdbx_seq_one_letter_code
_entity_poly.pdbx_strand_id
1 'polypeptide(L)'
;GTLLSGNYLPKWLSGGVTLIEDVERWRATSLEALSLYGQEHQIERFLRVMQCESRGNPDAFNSSSGASGLMQHLENYWPWRAKMAGFEGASPFNPTANIFTSAWLLFEHTAGGWQHWECK
;
A
#
# COMPACT_ATOMS: atom_id res chain seq x y z
N GLY A 1 3.59 -4.01 32.75
CA GLY A 1 3.50 -2.96 31.93
C GLY A 1 2.29 -2.98 31.08
N THR A 2 2.05 -1.88 30.52
CA THR A 2 0.96 -1.73 29.60
C THR A 2 1.21 -2.59 28.38
N LEU A 3 0.27 -3.45 28.11
CA LEU A 3 0.34 -4.25 26.92
C LEU A 3 0.03 -3.39 25.71
N LEU A 4 0.82 -3.55 24.69
CA LEU A 4 0.49 -2.95 23.42
C LEU A 4 -0.65 -3.75 22.82
N SER A 5 -1.78 -3.09 22.61
CA SER A 5 -2.89 -3.72 21.89
C SER A 5 -2.47 -3.84 20.41
N GLY A 6 -3.24 -4.59 19.63
CA GLY A 6 -3.00 -4.69 18.20
C GLY A 6 -3.10 -3.36 17.47
N ASN A 7 -3.68 -2.35 18.12
CA ASN A 7 -3.89 -1.03 17.51
C ASN A 7 -2.89 0.02 17.98
N TYR A 8 -2.01 -0.34 18.90
CA TYR A 8 -1.01 0.58 19.41
C TYR A 8 0.32 0.36 18.71
N LEU A 9 0.89 1.43 18.18
CA LEU A 9 2.22 1.42 17.60
C LEU A 9 3.03 2.56 18.22
N PRO A 10 4.25 2.28 18.66
CA PRO A 10 5.16 3.36 19.04
C PRO A 10 5.37 4.29 17.86
N LYS A 11 5.46 5.58 18.11
CA LYS A 11 5.62 6.58 17.05
C LYS A 11 6.84 6.32 16.18
N TRP A 12 7.92 5.80 16.74
CA TRP A 12 9.14 5.54 15.97
C TRP A 12 8.94 4.43 14.93
N LEU A 13 8.04 3.47 15.17
CA LEU A 13 7.74 2.41 14.19
C LEU A 13 6.95 2.94 13.01
N SER A 14 6.09 3.92 13.24
CA SER A 14 5.24 4.49 12.18
C SER A 14 5.78 5.82 11.65
N GLY A 15 7.05 6.15 11.97
CA GLY A 15 7.63 7.42 11.54
C GLY A 15 6.97 8.64 12.15
N GLY A 16 6.39 8.50 13.36
CA GLY A 16 5.68 9.57 14.04
C GLY A 16 4.22 9.72 13.62
N VAL A 17 3.75 8.89 12.68
CA VAL A 17 2.37 8.93 12.19
C VAL A 17 1.55 7.85 12.90
N THR A 18 0.37 8.24 13.40
CA THR A 18 -0.58 7.28 13.95
C THR A 18 -1.41 6.70 12.82
N LEU A 19 -1.39 5.37 12.69
CA LEU A 19 -2.17 4.71 11.67
C LEU A 19 -3.62 4.53 12.13
N ILE A 20 -4.57 4.91 11.29
CA ILE A 20 -5.99 4.76 11.57
C ILE A 20 -6.46 3.34 11.30
N GLU A 21 -7.59 2.94 11.90
CA GLU A 21 -8.13 1.59 11.73
C GLU A 21 -8.43 1.24 10.27
N ASP A 22 -8.88 2.19 9.49
CA ASP A 22 -9.17 1.97 8.07
C ASP A 22 -7.92 1.59 7.27
N VAL A 23 -6.74 1.91 7.77
CA VAL A 23 -5.46 1.48 7.18
C VAL A 23 -5.00 0.18 7.83
N GLU A 24 -5.10 0.09 9.17
CA GLU A 24 -4.66 -1.08 9.92
C GLU A 24 -5.34 -2.38 9.45
N ARG A 25 -6.57 -2.30 9.00
CA ARG A 25 -7.29 -3.48 8.48
C ARG A 25 -6.60 -4.11 7.27
N TRP A 26 -5.70 -3.38 6.61
CA TRP A 26 -4.97 -3.88 5.44
C TRP A 26 -3.58 -4.42 5.80
N ARG A 27 -3.21 -4.43 7.09
CA ARG A 27 -1.90 -4.87 7.54
C ARG A 27 -1.59 -6.31 7.13
N ALA A 28 -2.51 -7.23 7.39
CA ALA A 28 -2.28 -8.65 7.09
C ALA A 28 -2.07 -8.89 5.59
N THR A 29 -2.92 -8.30 4.76
CA THR A 29 -2.79 -8.42 3.29
C THR A 29 -1.49 -7.78 2.80
N SER A 30 -1.12 -6.65 3.38
CA SER A 30 0.10 -5.94 3.02
C SER A 30 1.35 -6.74 3.40
N LEU A 31 1.36 -7.34 4.60
CA LEU A 31 2.45 -8.22 5.01
C LEU A 31 2.60 -9.43 4.09
N GLU A 32 1.48 -10.01 3.69
CA GLU A 32 1.48 -11.13 2.75
C GLU A 32 2.13 -10.71 1.41
N ALA A 33 1.75 -9.56 0.89
CA ALA A 33 2.31 -9.06 -0.35
C ALA A 33 3.81 -8.76 -0.23
N LEU A 34 4.21 -8.09 0.85
CA LEU A 34 5.62 -7.76 1.08
C LEU A 34 6.47 -9.01 1.32
N SER A 35 5.88 -10.07 1.88
CA SER A 35 6.60 -11.32 2.15
C SER A 35 7.09 -12.00 0.87
N LEU A 36 6.41 -11.78 -0.25
CA LEU A 36 6.84 -12.32 -1.54
C LEU A 36 8.23 -11.83 -1.96
N TYR A 37 8.64 -10.69 -1.41
CA TYR A 37 9.92 -10.05 -1.75
C TYR A 37 10.86 -9.96 -0.55
N GLY A 38 10.51 -10.62 0.57
CA GLY A 38 11.31 -10.56 1.79
C GLY A 38 11.35 -9.18 2.43
N GLN A 39 10.30 -8.39 2.25
CA GLN A 39 10.27 -6.97 2.65
C GLN A 39 9.24 -6.67 3.74
N GLU A 40 8.95 -7.65 4.60
CA GLU A 40 7.97 -7.47 5.68
C GLU A 40 8.36 -6.34 6.62
N HIS A 41 9.65 -6.09 6.79
CA HIS A 41 10.15 -5.01 7.65
C HIS A 41 9.76 -3.62 7.13
N GLN A 42 9.28 -3.52 5.89
CA GLN A 42 8.82 -2.25 5.31
C GLN A 42 7.33 -1.98 5.58
N ILE A 43 6.68 -2.82 6.38
CA ILE A 43 5.22 -2.72 6.59
C ILE A 43 4.78 -1.35 7.11
N GLU A 44 5.51 -0.78 8.06
CA GLU A 44 5.09 0.51 8.62
C GLU A 44 5.16 1.62 7.59
N ARG A 45 6.21 1.64 6.78
CA ARG A 45 6.32 2.60 5.68
C ARG A 45 5.22 2.40 4.65
N PHE A 46 4.94 1.16 4.29
CA PHE A 46 3.91 0.82 3.31
C PHE A 46 2.53 1.33 3.77
N LEU A 47 2.16 1.07 5.01
CA LEU A 47 0.88 1.50 5.56
C LEU A 47 0.81 3.02 5.74
N ARG A 48 1.93 3.65 6.09
CA ARG A 48 1.99 5.11 6.19
C ARG A 48 1.75 5.77 4.83
N VAL A 49 2.34 5.22 3.78
CA VAL A 49 2.11 5.69 2.40
C VAL A 49 0.65 5.49 2.02
N MET A 50 0.08 4.31 2.30
CA MET A 50 -1.34 4.04 2.06
C MET A 50 -2.23 5.06 2.76
N GLN A 51 -1.95 5.36 4.02
CA GLN A 51 -2.73 6.34 4.77
C GLN A 51 -2.69 7.72 4.12
N CYS A 52 -1.52 8.15 3.71
CA CYS A 52 -1.35 9.42 3.02
C CYS A 52 -2.09 9.45 1.68
N GLU A 53 -2.01 8.37 0.91
CA GLU A 53 -2.60 8.30 -0.43
C GLU A 53 -4.12 8.19 -0.43
N SER A 54 -4.68 7.31 0.41
CA SER A 54 -6.11 6.96 0.33
C SER A 54 -6.82 6.94 1.68
N ARG A 55 -6.10 7.07 2.79
CA ARG A 55 -6.61 6.84 4.15
C ARG A 55 -7.24 5.45 4.30
N GLY A 56 -6.74 4.49 3.55
CA GLY A 56 -7.23 3.11 3.60
C GLY A 56 -8.55 2.86 2.90
N ASN A 57 -9.02 3.82 2.10
CA ASN A 57 -10.25 3.65 1.35
C ASN A 57 -9.95 2.98 0.00
N PRO A 58 -10.40 1.73 -0.21
CA PRO A 58 -10.12 1.03 -1.46
C PRO A 58 -10.77 1.68 -2.68
N ASP A 59 -11.80 2.50 -2.47
CA ASP A 59 -12.54 3.17 -3.55
C ASP A 59 -12.04 4.60 -3.80
N ALA A 60 -10.94 5.00 -3.18
CA ALA A 60 -10.41 6.33 -3.36
C ALA A 60 -10.08 6.61 -4.83
N PHE A 61 -10.52 7.76 -5.31
CA PHE A 61 -10.31 8.18 -6.69
C PHE A 61 -10.00 9.68 -6.73
N ASN A 62 -8.89 10.01 -7.38
CA ASN A 62 -8.52 11.41 -7.61
C ASN A 62 -8.92 11.79 -9.03
N SER A 63 -9.99 12.60 -9.17
CA SER A 63 -10.52 12.98 -10.47
C SER A 63 -9.57 13.85 -11.30
N SER A 64 -8.61 14.51 -10.67
CA SER A 64 -7.63 15.34 -11.38
C SER A 64 -6.58 14.49 -12.08
N SER A 65 -6.16 13.38 -11.49
CA SER A 65 -5.06 12.55 -12.00
C SER A 65 -5.50 11.18 -12.50
N GLY A 66 -6.69 10.72 -12.09
CA GLY A 66 -7.13 9.35 -12.34
C GLY A 66 -6.50 8.33 -11.41
N ALA A 67 -5.79 8.79 -10.37
CA ALA A 67 -5.19 7.89 -9.39
C ALA A 67 -6.29 7.14 -8.63
N SER A 68 -6.13 5.84 -8.50
CA SER A 68 -7.21 4.95 -8.04
C SER A 68 -6.75 3.95 -6.99
N GLY A 69 -7.63 3.71 -6.02
CA GLY A 69 -7.48 2.64 -5.04
C GLY A 69 -6.55 2.97 -3.88
N LEU A 70 -6.25 1.96 -3.09
CA LEU A 70 -5.51 2.11 -1.83
C LEU A 70 -4.17 2.83 -1.98
N MET A 71 -3.41 2.49 -3.01
CA MET A 71 -2.08 3.06 -3.24
C MET A 71 -2.06 4.02 -4.43
N GLN A 72 -3.22 4.42 -4.91
CA GLN A 72 -3.38 5.49 -5.89
C GLN A 72 -2.55 5.30 -7.16
N HIS A 73 -2.83 4.22 -7.89
CA HIS A 73 -2.21 3.97 -9.19
C HIS A 73 -2.91 4.78 -10.29
N LEU A 74 -2.12 5.38 -11.17
CA LEU A 74 -2.65 6.11 -12.32
C LEU A 74 -3.28 5.14 -13.32
N GLU A 75 -4.40 5.56 -13.93
CA GLU A 75 -5.15 4.74 -14.88
C GLU A 75 -4.29 4.22 -16.03
N ASN A 76 -3.40 5.07 -16.55
CA ASN A 76 -2.58 4.73 -17.71
C ASN A 76 -1.58 3.61 -17.41
N TYR A 77 -1.15 3.48 -16.17
CA TYR A 77 -0.14 2.49 -15.78
C TYR A 77 -0.75 1.23 -15.18
N TRP A 78 -1.95 1.33 -14.65
CA TRP A 78 -2.54 0.24 -13.87
C TRP A 78 -2.65 -1.08 -14.65
N PRO A 79 -3.22 -1.12 -15.88
CA PRO A 79 -3.42 -2.42 -16.56
C PRO A 79 -2.13 -3.20 -16.72
N TRP A 80 -1.04 -2.53 -17.10
CA TRP A 80 0.25 -3.17 -17.25
C TRP A 80 0.84 -3.62 -15.93
N ARG A 81 0.77 -2.77 -14.90
CA ARG A 81 1.27 -3.10 -13.56
C ARG A 81 0.54 -4.29 -12.98
N ALA A 82 -0.79 -4.30 -13.06
CA ALA A 82 -1.61 -5.40 -12.55
C ALA A 82 -1.29 -6.70 -13.27
N LYS A 83 -1.18 -6.66 -14.59
CA LYS A 83 -0.80 -7.82 -15.38
C LYS A 83 0.54 -8.39 -14.92
N MET A 84 1.54 -7.55 -14.79
CA MET A 84 2.88 -7.97 -14.38
C MET A 84 2.92 -8.53 -12.96
N ALA A 85 2.05 -8.05 -12.10
CA ALA A 85 1.95 -8.53 -10.71
C ALA A 85 1.11 -9.80 -10.57
N GLY A 86 0.54 -10.32 -11.66
CA GLY A 86 -0.28 -11.52 -11.64
C GLY A 86 -1.77 -11.26 -11.45
N PHE A 87 -2.22 -10.04 -11.65
CA PHE A 87 -3.61 -9.62 -11.48
C PHE A 87 -4.19 -9.03 -12.76
N GLU A 88 -3.87 -9.60 -13.91
CA GLU A 88 -4.36 -9.12 -15.21
C GLU A 88 -5.88 -8.97 -15.20
N GLY A 89 -6.35 -7.79 -15.61
CA GLY A 89 -7.78 -7.52 -15.71
C GLY A 89 -8.43 -7.09 -14.39
N ALA A 90 -7.71 -7.12 -13.27
CA ALA A 90 -8.28 -6.68 -12.00
C ALA A 90 -8.47 -5.17 -11.97
N SER A 91 -9.50 -4.74 -11.23
CA SER A 91 -9.76 -3.34 -10.99
C SER A 91 -8.73 -2.77 -10.00
N PRO A 92 -8.31 -1.51 -10.16
CA PRO A 92 -7.48 -0.85 -9.15
C PRO A 92 -8.20 -0.63 -7.82
N PHE A 93 -9.52 -0.73 -7.82
CA PHE A 93 -10.34 -0.66 -6.61
C PHE A 93 -10.44 -1.99 -5.88
N ASN A 94 -9.94 -3.09 -6.46
CA ASN A 94 -9.80 -4.35 -5.76
C ASN A 94 -8.62 -4.20 -4.79
N PRO A 95 -8.86 -4.26 -3.46
CA PRO A 95 -7.80 -3.95 -2.51
C PRO A 95 -6.62 -4.92 -2.55
N THR A 96 -6.89 -6.21 -2.72
CA THR A 96 -5.83 -7.22 -2.81
C THR A 96 -4.96 -6.98 -4.03
N ALA A 97 -5.58 -6.78 -5.20
CA ALA A 97 -4.85 -6.51 -6.44
C ALA A 97 -4.02 -5.22 -6.31
N ASN A 98 -4.59 -4.18 -5.70
CA ASN A 98 -3.90 -2.91 -5.53
C ASN A 98 -2.66 -3.06 -4.63
N ILE A 99 -2.80 -3.74 -3.50
CA ILE A 99 -1.71 -3.96 -2.54
C ILE A 99 -0.60 -4.82 -3.18
N PHE A 100 -0.94 -5.95 -3.78
CA PHE A 100 0.05 -6.85 -4.37
C PHE A 100 0.76 -6.21 -5.55
N THR A 101 0.04 -5.47 -6.38
CA THR A 101 0.62 -4.74 -7.51
C THR A 101 1.59 -3.65 -7.02
N SER A 102 1.25 -2.99 -5.91
CA SER A 102 2.13 -1.99 -5.30
C SER A 102 3.44 -2.61 -4.78
N ALA A 103 3.34 -3.76 -4.13
CA ALA A 103 4.54 -4.48 -3.67
C ALA A 103 5.41 -4.93 -4.85
N TRP A 104 4.79 -5.40 -5.92
CA TRP A 104 5.52 -5.75 -7.14
C TRP A 104 6.25 -4.53 -7.72
N LEU A 105 5.58 -3.40 -7.81
CA LEU A 105 6.18 -2.17 -8.34
C LEU A 105 7.38 -1.73 -7.49
N LEU A 106 7.25 -1.82 -6.17
CA LEU A 106 8.29 -1.42 -5.25
C LEU A 106 9.54 -2.30 -5.32
N PHE A 107 9.35 -3.62 -5.32
CA PHE A 107 10.44 -4.54 -5.01
C PHE A 107 10.81 -5.53 -6.09
N GLU A 108 9.96 -5.71 -7.09
CA GLU A 108 10.28 -6.54 -8.25
C GLU A 108 10.66 -5.68 -9.45
N HIS A 109 9.81 -4.71 -9.78
CA HIS A 109 10.03 -3.85 -10.94
C HIS A 109 11.13 -2.83 -10.69
N THR A 110 11.20 -2.31 -9.46
CA THR A 110 12.24 -1.36 -9.07
C THR A 110 12.89 -1.83 -7.76
N ALA A 111 14.08 -1.33 -7.48
CA ALA A 111 14.79 -1.70 -6.24
C ALA A 111 14.41 -0.70 -5.13
N GLY A 112 13.23 -0.89 -4.53
CA GLY A 112 12.71 0.03 -3.52
C GLY A 112 12.17 1.31 -4.13
N GLY A 113 11.25 1.19 -5.07
CA GLY A 113 10.74 2.29 -5.90
C GLY A 113 9.73 3.22 -5.25
N TRP A 114 10.00 3.69 -4.05
CA TRP A 114 9.11 4.60 -3.31
C TRP A 114 8.84 5.91 -4.05
N GLN A 115 9.70 6.29 -4.99
CA GLN A 115 9.52 7.51 -5.79
C GLN A 115 8.26 7.51 -6.66
N HIS A 116 7.61 6.36 -6.83
CA HIS A 116 6.33 6.27 -7.56
C HIS A 116 5.18 6.94 -6.80
N TRP A 117 5.36 7.23 -5.53
CA TRP A 117 4.34 7.88 -4.70
C TRP A 117 4.81 9.25 -4.24
N GLU A 118 3.87 10.19 -4.14
CA GLU A 118 4.13 11.49 -3.53
C GLU A 118 4.30 11.34 -2.02
N CYS A 119 3.52 10.46 -1.44
CA CYS A 119 3.61 10.11 -0.03
C CYS A 119 4.70 9.07 0.15
N LYS A 120 5.74 9.42 0.79
CA LYS A 120 6.92 8.56 1.00
C LYS A 120 7.21 8.35 2.47
#